data_7090a4bb921119f4bfed21b623daa70e
#
_entry.id   7090a4bb921119f4bfed21b623daa70e
#
_cell.length_a   1.000
_cell.length_b   1.000
_cell.length_c   1.000
_cell.angle_alpha   90.00
_cell.angle_beta   90.00
_cell.angle_gamma   90.00
#
_symmetry.space_group_name_H-M   'P 1'
#
loop_
_entity.id
_entity.type
_entity.pdbx_description
1 polymer ?
#
loop_
_entity_poly.entity_id
_entity_poly.type
_entity_poly.pdbx_seq_one_letter_code
_entity_poly.pdbx_strand_id
1 'polypeptide(L)'
;VDEGRLGKIYHYRANFLQDWTINTDLPQGGEGLWRLDAKVAGSGVTGDLLAHCIDTAIWLNGPIVEVSAMTETFVKERVHTKTGKKQKVTIDDACAFLAKFANGSLAIFESTRYARGHKALYTLEINGADGSLAWDLHDLHRLEYYDYDKEDPKTRGWRSIHVSDN
;
A
#
# COMPACT_ATOMS: atom_id res chain seq x y z
N VAL A 1 9.36 10.83 12.06
CA VAL A 1 10.39 9.79 12.04
C VAL A 1 11.77 10.42 12.23
N ASP A 2 12.12 11.40 11.43
CA ASP A 2 13.45 12.04 11.42
C ASP A 2 13.87 12.70 12.76
N GLU A 3 12.90 13.13 13.56
CA GLU A 3 13.15 13.65 14.91
C GLU A 3 13.51 12.54 15.93
N GLY A 4 13.52 11.27 15.52
CA GLY A 4 13.83 10.14 16.39
C GLY A 4 12.75 9.78 17.42
N ARG A 5 11.55 10.37 17.35
CA ARG A 5 10.48 10.15 18.36
C ARG A 5 9.96 8.72 18.45
N LEU A 6 10.17 7.91 17.41
CA LEU A 6 9.77 6.51 17.43
C LEU A 6 10.85 5.59 18.01
N GLY A 7 12.06 6.11 18.24
CA GLY A 7 13.20 5.31 18.60
C GLY A 7 13.61 4.32 17.49
N LYS A 8 14.15 3.17 17.85
CA LYS A 8 14.50 2.13 16.90
C LYS A 8 13.25 1.54 16.26
N ILE A 9 13.14 1.61 14.92
CA ILE A 9 12.02 1.01 14.19
C ILE A 9 12.17 -0.51 14.16
N TYR A 10 11.07 -1.21 14.47
CA TYR A 10 10.98 -2.67 14.43
C TYR A 10 10.10 -3.18 13.30
N HIS A 11 8.99 -2.49 13.02
CA HIS A 11 8.00 -2.97 12.09
C HIS A 11 7.38 -1.84 11.26
N TYR A 12 7.12 -2.11 9.98
CA TYR A 12 6.38 -1.27 9.06
C TYR A 12 5.29 -2.09 8.37
N ARG A 13 4.12 -1.54 8.16
CA ARG A 13 3.09 -2.14 7.31
C ARG A 13 2.41 -1.10 6.45
N ALA A 14 2.07 -1.47 5.22
CA ALA A 14 1.25 -0.64 4.34
C ALA A 14 0.37 -1.50 3.45
N ASN A 15 -0.80 -0.98 3.13
CA ASN A 15 -1.69 -1.57 2.14
C ASN A 15 -2.30 -0.49 1.23
N PHE A 16 -2.63 -0.91 0.00
CA PHE A 16 -3.42 -0.09 -0.91
C PHE A 16 -4.48 -0.96 -1.59
N LEU A 17 -5.74 -0.80 -1.19
CA LEU A 17 -6.84 -1.69 -1.55
C LEU A 17 -7.89 -0.96 -2.40
N GLN A 18 -8.31 -1.63 -3.49
CA GLN A 18 -9.37 -1.19 -4.40
C GLN A 18 -10.28 -2.37 -4.77
N ASP A 19 -11.43 -2.11 -5.42
CA ASP A 19 -12.37 -3.16 -5.81
C ASP A 19 -12.95 -3.03 -7.23
N TRP A 20 -12.42 -2.14 -8.05
CA TRP A 20 -13.06 -1.76 -9.31
C TRP A 20 -12.87 -2.75 -10.47
N THR A 21 -11.93 -3.70 -10.38
CA THR A 21 -11.63 -4.65 -11.47
C THR A 21 -12.26 -6.03 -11.31
N ILE A 22 -13.06 -6.24 -10.27
CA ILE A 22 -13.64 -7.56 -9.94
C ILE A 22 -14.64 -8.05 -11.02
N ASN A 23 -15.33 -7.12 -11.69
CA ASN A 23 -16.26 -7.51 -12.76
C ASN A 23 -15.49 -8.15 -13.93
N THR A 24 -15.84 -9.40 -14.24
CA THR A 24 -15.22 -10.18 -15.33
C THR A 24 -15.54 -9.64 -16.72
N ASP A 25 -16.67 -8.92 -16.87
CA ASP A 25 -17.09 -8.33 -18.14
C ASP A 25 -16.36 -7.02 -18.46
N LEU A 26 -15.63 -6.47 -17.49
CA LEU A 26 -14.80 -5.29 -17.69
C LEU A 26 -13.71 -5.61 -18.74
N PRO A 27 -13.65 -4.90 -19.88
CA PRO A 27 -12.66 -5.17 -20.90
C PRO A 27 -11.27 -4.71 -20.50
N GLN A 28 -10.24 -5.16 -21.22
CA GLN A 28 -8.88 -4.67 -21.09
C GLN A 28 -8.48 -3.75 -22.26
N GLY A 29 -7.61 -2.78 -21.98
CA GLY A 29 -7.10 -1.81 -22.96
C GLY A 29 -8.08 -0.67 -23.28
N GLY A 30 -7.64 0.24 -24.15
CA GLY A 30 -8.34 1.49 -24.45
C GLY A 30 -8.05 2.61 -23.44
N GLU A 31 -8.52 3.83 -23.71
CA GLU A 31 -8.15 5.03 -22.93
C GLU A 31 -8.56 4.93 -21.45
N GLY A 32 -9.78 4.48 -21.17
CA GLY A 32 -10.28 4.38 -19.79
C GLY A 32 -9.78 3.18 -19.00
N LEU A 33 -9.25 2.15 -19.67
CA LEU A 33 -8.87 0.86 -19.09
C LEU A 33 -7.42 0.45 -19.37
N TRP A 34 -6.58 1.43 -19.68
CA TRP A 34 -5.16 1.21 -19.99
C TRP A 34 -4.41 0.47 -18.85
N ARG A 35 -4.85 0.66 -17.60
CA ARG A 35 -4.29 -0.04 -16.42
C ARG A 35 -4.52 -1.56 -16.43
N LEU A 36 -5.41 -2.05 -17.30
CA LEU A 36 -5.66 -3.49 -17.48
C LEU A 36 -4.90 -4.07 -18.70
N ASP A 37 -4.09 -3.26 -19.38
CA ASP A 37 -3.25 -3.67 -20.51
C ASP A 37 -1.78 -3.62 -20.11
N ALA A 38 -1.16 -4.78 -19.91
CA ALA A 38 0.23 -4.87 -19.47
C ALA A 38 1.23 -4.20 -20.43
N LYS A 39 0.92 -4.13 -21.74
CA LYS A 39 1.78 -3.46 -22.72
C LYS A 39 1.82 -1.95 -22.55
N VAL A 40 0.76 -1.39 -21.97
CA VAL A 40 0.63 0.06 -21.74
C VAL A 40 1.01 0.41 -20.30
N ALA A 41 0.51 -0.36 -19.33
CA ALA A 41 0.71 -0.10 -17.91
C ALA A 41 2.02 -0.65 -17.35
N GLY A 42 2.62 -1.65 -18.01
CA GLY A 42 3.82 -2.34 -17.54
C GLY A 42 3.52 -3.42 -16.49
N SER A 43 2.73 -3.12 -15.49
CA SER A 43 2.30 -4.05 -14.43
C SER A 43 0.89 -3.71 -13.93
N GLY A 44 0.34 -4.53 -13.06
CA GLY A 44 -0.93 -4.27 -12.40
C GLY A 44 -0.76 -3.48 -11.11
N VAL A 45 -1.20 -4.07 -9.99
CA VAL A 45 -1.16 -3.39 -8.67
C VAL A 45 0.25 -3.15 -8.16
N THR A 46 1.22 -3.98 -8.55
CA THR A 46 2.61 -3.86 -8.11
C THR A 46 3.22 -2.52 -8.56
N GLY A 47 3.03 -2.13 -9.81
CA GLY A 47 3.59 -0.87 -10.33
C GLY A 47 2.66 0.35 -10.16
N ASP A 48 1.35 0.15 -10.01
CA ASP A 48 0.40 1.25 -9.82
C ASP A 48 0.21 1.58 -8.34
N LEU A 49 -0.27 0.63 -7.54
CA LEU A 49 -0.65 0.89 -6.15
C LEU A 49 0.51 0.73 -5.16
N LEU A 50 1.26 -0.36 -5.27
CA LEU A 50 2.38 -0.60 -4.35
C LEU A 50 3.54 0.38 -4.54
N ALA A 51 3.67 1.00 -5.71
CA ALA A 51 4.65 2.07 -5.92
C ALA A 51 4.49 3.19 -4.88
N HIS A 52 3.26 3.58 -4.55
CA HIS A 52 3.00 4.57 -3.51
C HIS A 52 3.40 4.07 -2.12
N CYS A 53 3.06 2.82 -1.79
CA CYS A 53 3.41 2.22 -0.50
C CYS A 53 4.93 2.10 -0.32
N ILE A 54 5.63 1.70 -1.38
CA ILE A 54 7.09 1.50 -1.37
C ILE A 54 7.82 2.85 -1.28
N ASP A 55 7.40 3.84 -2.08
CA ASP A 55 7.98 5.17 -2.08
C ASP A 55 7.89 5.83 -0.69
N THR A 56 6.68 5.83 -0.11
CA THR A 56 6.46 6.35 1.25
C THR A 56 7.26 5.57 2.29
N ALA A 57 7.36 4.24 2.15
CA ALA A 57 8.11 3.41 3.08
C ALA A 57 9.61 3.71 3.05
N ILE A 58 10.17 3.88 1.84
CA ILE A 58 11.59 4.24 1.66
C ILE A 58 11.86 5.64 2.21
N TRP A 59 10.96 6.59 1.95
CA TRP A 59 11.07 7.95 2.48
C TRP A 59 11.06 7.99 4.02
N LEU A 60 10.17 7.20 4.65
CA LEU A 60 10.01 7.21 6.11
C LEU A 60 10.98 6.31 6.87
N ASN A 61 11.43 5.20 6.28
CA ASN A 61 12.15 4.13 6.99
C ASN A 61 13.47 3.69 6.33
N GLY A 62 13.83 4.33 5.22
CA GLY A 62 15.07 4.04 4.50
C GLY A 62 14.97 2.88 3.51
N PRO A 63 16.10 2.41 2.96
CA PRO A 63 16.12 1.47 1.84
C PRO A 63 15.68 0.06 2.26
N ILE A 64 14.90 -0.58 1.37
CA ILE A 64 14.56 -2.00 1.42
C ILE A 64 15.73 -2.81 0.85
N VAL A 65 16.17 -3.85 1.55
CA VAL A 65 17.33 -4.69 1.18
C VAL A 65 16.97 -6.14 0.86
N GLU A 66 15.79 -6.60 1.26
CA GLU A 66 15.32 -7.97 1.02
C GLU A 66 13.81 -7.98 0.82
N VAL A 67 13.33 -8.80 -0.13
CA VAL A 67 11.91 -8.94 -0.44
C VAL A 67 11.56 -10.40 -0.73
N SER A 68 10.42 -10.86 -0.20
CA SER A 68 9.78 -12.11 -0.58
C SER A 68 8.33 -11.84 -0.94
N ALA A 69 7.95 -12.07 -2.20
CA ALA A 69 6.68 -11.61 -2.76
C ALA A 69 5.87 -12.73 -3.43
N MET A 70 4.56 -12.58 -3.40
CA MET A 70 3.60 -13.36 -4.19
C MET A 70 2.68 -12.42 -4.96
N THR A 71 2.40 -12.77 -6.21
CA THR A 71 1.43 -12.05 -7.05
C THR A 71 0.37 -12.99 -7.60
N GLU A 72 -0.82 -12.48 -7.87
CA GLU A 72 -1.89 -13.26 -8.48
C GLU A 72 -2.65 -12.42 -9.51
N THR A 73 -3.11 -13.09 -10.57
CA THR A 73 -4.04 -12.58 -11.58
C THR A 73 -5.32 -13.39 -11.48
N PHE A 74 -6.41 -12.82 -10.97
CA PHE A 74 -7.65 -13.54 -10.71
C PHE A 74 -8.48 -13.75 -11.98
N VAL A 75 -8.68 -12.71 -12.80
CA VAL A 75 -9.37 -12.80 -14.07
C VAL A 75 -8.37 -13.11 -15.18
N LYS A 76 -8.37 -14.34 -15.66
CA LYS A 76 -7.36 -14.85 -16.60
C LYS A 76 -7.54 -14.35 -18.04
N GLU A 77 -8.77 -13.98 -18.42
CA GLU A 77 -9.09 -13.50 -19.78
C GLU A 77 -10.10 -12.36 -19.72
N ARG A 78 -9.91 -11.36 -20.58
CA ARG A 78 -10.86 -10.25 -20.79
C ARG A 78 -10.98 -9.95 -22.26
N VAL A 79 -12.13 -9.40 -22.67
CA VAL A 79 -12.30 -8.85 -24.02
C VAL A 79 -11.39 -7.65 -24.19
N HIS A 80 -10.56 -7.63 -25.23
CA HIS A 80 -9.71 -6.49 -25.52
C HIS A 80 -10.47 -5.47 -26.37
N THR A 81 -10.53 -4.21 -25.92
CA THR A 81 -11.33 -3.13 -26.55
C THR A 81 -11.03 -2.92 -28.03
N LYS A 82 -9.75 -2.97 -28.43
CA LYS A 82 -9.34 -2.75 -29.84
C LYS A 82 -9.69 -3.90 -30.77
N THR A 83 -9.74 -5.15 -30.25
CA THR A 83 -9.91 -6.34 -31.11
C THR A 83 -11.28 -6.98 -31.00
N GLY A 84 -12.05 -6.65 -29.95
CA GLY A 84 -13.31 -7.30 -29.61
C GLY A 84 -13.19 -8.79 -29.24
N LYS A 85 -11.98 -9.31 -29.10
CA LYS A 85 -11.70 -10.73 -28.81
C LYS A 85 -11.22 -10.90 -27.38
N LYS A 86 -11.54 -12.06 -26.78
CA LYS A 86 -10.93 -12.46 -25.50
C LYS A 86 -9.43 -12.63 -25.67
N GLN A 87 -8.69 -12.06 -24.74
CA GLN A 87 -7.24 -12.15 -24.66
C GLN A 87 -6.82 -12.42 -23.23
N LYS A 88 -5.69 -13.10 -23.04
CA LYS A 88 -5.11 -13.37 -21.75
C LYS A 88 -4.80 -12.06 -21.00
N VAL A 89 -5.17 -12.02 -19.73
CA VAL A 89 -4.73 -10.96 -18.80
C VAL A 89 -3.35 -11.34 -18.28
N THR A 90 -2.43 -10.39 -18.32
CA THR A 90 -1.02 -10.60 -17.94
C THR A 90 -0.53 -9.63 -16.88
N ILE A 91 -1.42 -8.80 -16.35
CA ILE A 91 -1.15 -7.94 -15.20
C ILE A 91 -1.47 -8.66 -13.90
N ASP A 92 -0.83 -8.25 -12.82
CA ASP A 92 -1.13 -8.69 -11.46
C ASP A 92 -2.34 -7.93 -10.89
N ASP A 93 -3.29 -8.68 -10.33
CA ASP A 93 -4.49 -8.17 -9.65
C ASP A 93 -4.29 -8.02 -8.14
N ALA A 94 -3.35 -8.78 -7.60
CA ALA A 94 -2.94 -8.74 -6.21
C ALA A 94 -1.44 -8.97 -6.07
N CYS A 95 -0.84 -8.33 -5.07
CA CYS A 95 0.52 -8.57 -4.63
C CYS A 95 0.59 -8.43 -3.11
N ALA A 96 1.26 -9.38 -2.46
CA ALA A 96 1.63 -9.30 -1.06
C ALA A 96 3.10 -9.65 -0.91
N PHE A 97 3.84 -8.92 -0.07
CA PHE A 97 5.23 -9.21 0.18
C PHE A 97 5.70 -8.87 1.59
N LEU A 98 6.69 -9.61 2.04
CA LEU A 98 7.50 -9.30 3.20
C LEU A 98 8.76 -8.58 2.73
N ALA A 99 9.21 -7.59 3.49
CA ALA A 99 10.44 -6.87 3.21
C ALA A 99 11.26 -6.66 4.48
N LYS A 100 12.58 -6.49 4.29
CA LYS A 100 13.51 -6.08 5.33
C LYS A 100 14.17 -4.79 4.92
N PHE A 101 14.19 -3.83 5.84
CA PHE A 101 14.90 -2.58 5.65
C PHE A 101 16.36 -2.66 6.08
N ALA A 102 17.19 -1.77 5.56
CA ALA A 102 18.61 -1.70 5.94
C ALA A 102 18.84 -1.46 7.44
N ASN A 103 17.90 -0.78 8.12
CA ASN A 103 17.92 -0.58 9.57
C ASN A 103 17.55 -1.83 10.39
N GLY A 104 17.23 -2.96 9.71
CA GLY A 104 16.87 -4.25 10.30
C GLY A 104 15.38 -4.43 10.62
N SER A 105 14.52 -3.43 10.39
CA SER A 105 13.09 -3.56 10.60
C SER A 105 12.44 -4.47 9.56
N LEU A 106 11.39 -5.20 9.97
CA LEU A 106 10.58 -6.06 9.11
C LEU A 106 9.36 -5.29 8.61
N ALA A 107 8.94 -5.56 7.37
CA ALA A 107 7.75 -4.94 6.81
C ALA A 107 6.81 -5.93 6.10
N ILE A 108 5.53 -5.55 6.07
CA ILE A 108 4.48 -6.24 5.34
C ILE A 108 3.81 -5.23 4.40
N PHE A 109 3.70 -5.62 3.13
CA PHE A 109 3.00 -4.84 2.12
C PHE A 109 1.95 -5.70 1.43
N GLU A 110 0.79 -5.11 1.15
CA GLU A 110 -0.21 -5.74 0.31
C GLU A 110 -0.91 -4.71 -0.59
N SER A 111 -1.31 -5.16 -1.76
CA SER A 111 -2.16 -4.38 -2.65
C SER A 111 -3.02 -5.29 -3.51
N THR A 112 -4.26 -4.89 -3.73
CA THR A 112 -5.16 -5.57 -4.65
C THR A 112 -6.25 -4.65 -5.17
N ARG A 113 -6.78 -4.98 -6.35
CA ARG A 113 -8.01 -4.38 -6.90
C ARG A 113 -9.23 -5.28 -6.72
N TYR A 114 -9.14 -6.25 -5.80
CA TYR A 114 -10.17 -7.26 -5.53
C TYR A 114 -10.67 -7.25 -4.08
N ALA A 115 -10.36 -6.20 -3.33
CA ALA A 115 -10.84 -6.00 -1.96
C ALA A 115 -12.22 -5.31 -1.95
N ARG A 116 -13.29 -6.08 -2.13
CA ARG A 116 -14.66 -5.57 -2.22
C ARG A 116 -15.01 -4.65 -1.07
N GLY A 117 -15.49 -3.44 -1.40
CA GLY A 117 -15.85 -2.41 -0.44
C GLY A 117 -14.79 -1.33 -0.24
N HIS A 118 -13.57 -1.52 -0.74
CA HIS A 118 -12.51 -0.52 -0.65
C HIS A 118 -12.36 0.26 -1.97
N LYS A 119 -12.45 1.57 -1.90
CA LYS A 119 -12.40 2.47 -3.07
C LYS A 119 -10.99 3.01 -3.35
N ALA A 120 -10.15 3.14 -2.39
CA ALA A 120 -8.74 3.50 -2.42
C ALA A 120 -8.20 3.55 -0.98
N LEU A 121 -8.38 2.47 -0.23
CA LEU A 121 -7.86 2.41 1.14
C LEU A 121 -6.34 2.27 1.07
N TYR A 122 -5.65 3.37 1.32
CA TYR A 122 -4.21 3.36 1.52
C TYR A 122 -3.92 3.72 2.98
N THR A 123 -3.34 2.77 3.71
CA THR A 123 -2.93 2.97 5.10
C THR A 123 -1.47 2.58 5.28
N LEU A 124 -0.83 3.20 6.26
CA LEU A 124 0.48 2.78 6.74
C LEU A 124 0.55 2.85 8.28
N GLU A 125 1.42 2.04 8.84
CA GLU A 125 1.75 2.06 10.27
C GLU A 125 3.23 1.75 10.46
N ILE A 126 3.88 2.50 11.36
CA ILE A 126 5.28 2.33 11.75
C ILE A 126 5.34 2.13 13.25
N ASN A 127 6.00 1.07 13.69
CA ASN A 127 6.16 0.76 15.10
C ASN A 127 7.63 0.79 15.49
N GLY A 128 7.95 1.62 16.48
CA GLY A 128 9.29 1.75 17.05
C GLY A 128 9.34 1.44 18.53
N ALA A 129 10.52 1.56 19.12
CA ALA A 129 10.75 1.31 20.54
C ALA A 129 10.03 2.31 21.44
N ASP A 130 9.99 3.58 21.02
CA ASP A 130 9.52 4.70 21.83
C ASP A 130 8.16 5.25 21.39
N GLY A 131 7.64 4.75 20.25
CA GLY A 131 6.34 5.18 19.75
C GLY A 131 5.94 4.53 18.45
N SER A 132 4.71 4.84 18.00
CA SER A 132 4.16 4.37 16.74
C SER A 132 3.42 5.48 16.02
N LEU A 133 3.36 5.38 14.68
CA LEU A 133 2.59 6.24 13.80
C LEU A 133 1.66 5.41 12.94
N ALA A 134 0.44 5.89 12.71
CA ALA A 134 -0.46 5.35 11.70
C ALA A 134 -1.12 6.48 10.90
N TRP A 135 -1.39 6.21 9.62
CA TRP A 135 -2.02 7.16 8.71
C TRP A 135 -2.95 6.45 7.73
N ASP A 136 -4.04 7.13 7.35
CA ASP A 136 -5.06 6.67 6.42
C ASP A 136 -5.35 7.75 5.37
N LEU A 137 -5.28 7.38 4.08
CA LEU A 137 -5.61 8.26 2.95
C LEU A 137 -7.03 8.83 3.04
N HIS A 138 -7.98 8.10 3.63
CA HIS A 138 -9.35 8.56 3.79
C HIS A 138 -9.52 9.59 4.91
N ASP A 139 -8.50 9.78 5.75
CA ASP A 139 -8.43 10.84 6.76
C ASP A 139 -7.10 11.59 6.67
N LEU A 140 -6.89 12.27 5.55
CA LEU A 140 -5.64 12.98 5.20
C LEU A 140 -5.17 13.97 6.25
N HIS A 141 -6.09 14.55 7.02
CA HIS A 141 -5.82 15.60 7.98
C HIS A 141 -5.41 15.07 9.35
N ARG A 142 -5.39 13.77 9.52
CA ARG A 142 -5.09 13.12 10.79
C ARG A 142 -3.85 12.25 10.70
N LEU A 143 -3.04 12.32 11.75
CA LEU A 143 -1.94 11.40 12.01
C LEU A 143 -2.18 10.78 13.38
N GLU A 144 -2.28 9.47 13.45
CA GLU A 144 -2.36 8.77 14.71
C GLU A 144 -0.95 8.55 15.26
N TYR A 145 -0.72 8.98 16.51
CA TYR A 145 0.57 8.85 17.17
C TYR A 145 0.41 8.23 18.55
N TYR A 146 1.26 7.27 18.84
CA TYR A 146 1.39 6.65 20.15
C TYR A 146 2.77 6.96 20.72
N ASP A 147 2.84 7.65 21.87
CA ASP A 147 4.08 7.99 22.58
C ASP A 147 4.24 7.04 23.77
N TYR A 148 5.22 6.15 23.69
CA TYR A 148 5.48 5.21 24.78
C TYR A 148 6.36 5.84 25.86
N ASP A 149 7.32 6.67 25.49
CA ASP A 149 8.39 7.16 26.34
C ASP A 149 7.93 8.31 27.26
N LYS A 150 7.16 9.27 26.72
CA LYS A 150 6.88 10.52 27.42
C LYS A 150 5.53 10.56 28.15
N GLU A 151 4.67 9.55 27.96
CA GLU A 151 3.34 9.54 28.53
C GLU A 151 3.23 8.69 29.78
N ASP A 152 2.36 9.14 30.70
CA ASP A 152 2.00 8.37 31.90
C ASP A 152 1.44 7.00 31.51
N PRO A 153 2.04 5.89 31.97
CA PRO A 153 1.58 4.53 31.65
C PRO A 153 0.09 4.27 31.90
N LYS A 154 -0.55 5.02 32.79
CA LYS A 154 -1.96 4.85 33.15
C LYS A 154 -2.93 5.52 32.16
N THR A 155 -2.46 6.52 31.41
CA THR A 155 -3.28 7.32 30.49
C THR A 155 -2.80 7.28 29.07
N ARG A 156 -1.73 6.56 28.81
CA ARG A 156 -1.11 6.38 27.51
C ARG A 156 -2.06 5.78 26.49
N GLY A 157 -2.12 6.37 25.30
CA GLY A 157 -3.00 5.90 24.22
C GLY A 157 -2.64 6.51 22.87
N TRP A 158 -3.29 6.05 21.81
CA TRP A 158 -3.21 6.69 20.52
C TRP A 158 -3.84 8.07 20.56
N ARG A 159 -3.16 9.04 19.97
CA ARG A 159 -3.63 10.42 19.79
C ARG A 159 -3.81 10.72 18.32
N SER A 160 -4.93 11.32 17.98
CA SER A 160 -5.20 11.86 16.66
C SER A 160 -4.68 13.29 16.58
N ILE A 161 -3.68 13.52 15.75
CA ILE A 161 -3.05 14.82 15.54
C ILE A 161 -3.56 15.41 14.24
N HIS A 162 -4.10 16.63 14.26
CA HIS A 162 -4.48 17.36 13.07
C HIS A 162 -3.21 17.95 12.41
N VAL A 163 -2.92 17.59 11.17
CA VAL A 163 -1.64 17.89 10.50
C VAL A 163 -1.77 18.85 9.31
N SER A 164 -2.93 19.44 9.11
CA SER A 164 -3.19 20.33 7.96
C SER A 164 -3.33 21.81 8.34
N ASP A 165 -3.07 22.19 9.59
CA ASP A 165 -3.15 23.57 10.04
C ASP A 165 -1.78 24.25 9.90
N ASN A 166 -1.63 25.06 8.87
CA ASN A 166 -0.56 26.03 8.70
C ASN A 166 -1.13 27.38 8.33
#